data_82d39e1788c3971339f28ba8d1f6755d
#
_entry.id   82d39e1788c3971339f28ba8d1f6755d
#
_cell.length_a   1.000
_cell.length_b   1.000
_cell.length_c   1.000
_cell.angle_alpha   90.00
_cell.angle_beta   90.00
_cell.angle_gamma   90.00
#
_symmetry.space_group_name_H-M   'P 1'
#
loop_
_entity.id
_entity.type
_entity.pdbx_description
1 polymer ?
#
loop_
_entity_poly.entity_id
_entity_poly.type
_entity_poly.pdbx_seq_one_letter_code
_entity_poly.pdbx_strand_id
1 'polypeptide(L)'
;FRSHSLSHSVAAAMAKGITTHPQHTAEIVDLTAEGFNPTFTAQDFAAFKLTAPVPADIVAEQARIDKADALVLVFPVYWWSMPALLKGWIDRVFTNGWAYEETAEGEVVKKLGRLPVHVIGLGAASQGTYDRHGFTAAFHAQIAHGSFDYCGAQVKASELLLLPELGSGEAYLDKALTLGENVFG
;
A
#
# COMPACT_ATOMS: atom_id res chain seq x y z
N PHE A 1 -6.34 -17.21 -8.38
CA PHE A 1 -6.31 -16.73 -7.00
C PHE A 1 -7.61 -17.12 -6.31
N ARG A 2 -7.54 -17.65 -5.08
CA ARG A 2 -8.72 -18.11 -4.34
C ARG A 2 -9.34 -16.92 -3.63
N SER A 3 -10.67 -16.75 -3.70
CA SER A 3 -11.45 -15.72 -3.00
C SER A 3 -11.35 -15.76 -1.45
N HIS A 4 -10.54 -16.67 -0.91
CA HIS A 4 -10.28 -16.87 0.51
C HIS A 4 -8.78 -17.02 0.78
N SER A 5 -7.93 -16.15 0.18
CA SER A 5 -6.51 -16.12 0.54
C SER A 5 -6.33 -15.47 1.92
N LEU A 6 -5.20 -15.75 2.58
CA LEU A 6 -4.87 -15.12 3.86
C LEU A 6 -4.90 -13.58 3.76
N SER A 7 -4.42 -13.01 2.64
CA SER A 7 -4.46 -11.56 2.42
C SER A 7 -5.88 -10.99 2.42
N HIS A 8 -6.84 -11.68 1.80
CA HIS A 8 -8.25 -11.27 1.83
C HIS A 8 -8.83 -11.34 3.25
N SER A 9 -8.51 -12.42 3.98
CA SER A 9 -8.98 -12.57 5.36
C SER A 9 -8.42 -11.49 6.28
N VAL A 10 -7.13 -11.15 6.12
CA VAL A 10 -6.48 -10.07 6.86
C VAL A 10 -7.08 -8.71 6.49
N ALA A 11 -7.28 -8.42 5.21
CA ALA A 11 -7.92 -7.19 4.77
C ALA A 11 -9.36 -7.05 5.33
N ALA A 12 -10.13 -8.15 5.33
CA ALA A 12 -11.48 -8.17 5.91
C ALA A 12 -11.45 -7.95 7.44
N ALA A 13 -10.49 -8.54 8.15
CA ALA A 13 -10.33 -8.35 9.59
C ALA A 13 -9.93 -6.90 9.92
N MET A 14 -9.03 -6.29 9.14
CA MET A 14 -8.70 -4.87 9.28
C MET A 14 -9.90 -3.96 9.02
N ALA A 15 -10.66 -4.20 7.95
CA ALA A 15 -11.88 -3.45 7.65
C ALA A 15 -12.90 -3.56 8.79
N LYS A 16 -13.04 -4.76 9.38
CA LYS A 16 -13.89 -4.98 10.56
C LYS A 16 -13.38 -4.16 11.75
N GLY A 17 -12.07 -4.13 12.01
CA GLY A 17 -11.48 -3.30 13.07
C GLY A 17 -11.76 -1.81 12.87
N ILE A 18 -11.56 -1.28 11.67
CA ILE A 18 -11.88 0.11 11.31
C ILE A 18 -13.35 0.44 11.62
N THR A 19 -14.26 -0.44 11.24
CA THR A 19 -15.71 -0.24 11.39
C THR A 19 -16.25 -0.55 12.77
N THR A 20 -15.43 -0.90 13.77
CA THR A 20 -15.84 -0.94 15.18
C THR A 20 -16.26 0.45 15.70
N HIS A 21 -15.69 1.50 15.12
CA HIS A 21 -16.09 2.88 15.34
C HIS A 21 -17.19 3.29 14.34
N PRO A 22 -18.42 3.61 14.81
CA PRO A 22 -19.59 3.80 13.93
C PRO A 22 -19.45 4.91 12.88
N GLN A 23 -18.53 5.87 13.10
CA GLN A 23 -18.27 6.96 12.17
C GLN A 23 -17.29 6.58 11.05
N HIS A 24 -16.61 5.44 11.16
CA HIS A 24 -15.63 5.00 10.18
C HIS A 24 -16.23 4.02 9.18
N THR A 25 -15.81 4.12 7.93
CA THR A 25 -16.16 3.17 6.86
C THR A 25 -14.86 2.61 6.25
N ALA A 26 -14.95 1.44 5.63
CA ALA A 26 -13.83 0.83 4.92
C ALA A 26 -14.31 0.31 3.56
N GLU A 27 -13.55 0.64 2.52
CA GLU A 27 -13.69 0.05 1.19
C GLU A 27 -12.52 -0.91 0.97
N ILE A 28 -12.80 -2.15 0.58
CA ILE A 28 -11.76 -3.13 0.22
C ILE A 28 -11.67 -3.19 -1.30
N VAL A 29 -10.49 -2.89 -1.82
CA VAL A 29 -10.18 -2.94 -3.25
C VAL A 29 -9.28 -4.14 -3.53
N ASP A 30 -9.73 -5.07 -4.36
CA ASP A 30 -8.94 -6.19 -4.85
C ASP A 30 -8.49 -5.90 -6.28
N LEU A 31 -7.24 -5.46 -6.43
CA LEU A 31 -6.65 -5.13 -7.74
C LEU A 31 -6.68 -6.30 -8.74
N THR A 32 -6.65 -7.55 -8.23
CA THR A 32 -6.78 -8.75 -9.08
C THR A 32 -8.21 -8.92 -9.58
N ALA A 33 -9.19 -8.78 -8.70
CA ALA A 33 -10.61 -8.93 -9.04
C ALA A 33 -11.09 -7.80 -9.97
N GLU A 34 -10.56 -6.59 -9.78
CA GLU A 34 -10.85 -5.43 -10.65
C GLU A 34 -10.11 -5.48 -12.00
N GLY A 35 -9.16 -6.43 -12.16
CA GLY A 35 -8.38 -6.59 -13.39
C GLY A 35 -7.43 -5.41 -13.66
N PHE A 36 -6.91 -4.78 -12.60
CA PHE A 36 -5.96 -3.69 -12.76
C PHE A 36 -4.73 -4.13 -13.57
N ASN A 37 -4.39 -3.37 -14.61
CA ASN A 37 -3.19 -3.62 -15.40
C ASN A 37 -1.97 -2.94 -14.76
N PRO A 38 -0.99 -3.69 -14.20
CA PRO A 38 0.18 -3.11 -13.56
C PRO A 38 1.28 -2.66 -14.54
N THR A 39 1.08 -2.87 -15.84
CA THR A 39 2.11 -2.58 -16.84
C THR A 39 2.25 -1.07 -17.04
N PHE A 40 3.43 -0.52 -16.77
CA PHE A 40 3.75 0.87 -17.07
C PHE A 40 3.86 1.04 -18.60
N THR A 41 3.03 1.90 -19.18
CA THR A 41 2.86 2.05 -20.62
C THR A 41 3.54 3.30 -21.16
N ALA A 42 3.58 3.45 -22.50
CA ALA A 42 4.05 4.67 -23.14
C ALA A 42 3.17 5.89 -22.77
N GLN A 43 1.87 5.68 -22.50
CA GLN A 43 0.97 6.75 -22.06
C GLN A 43 1.28 7.17 -20.62
N ASP A 44 1.57 6.23 -19.71
CA ASP A 44 2.03 6.54 -18.35
C ASP A 44 3.35 7.32 -18.38
N PHE A 45 4.27 6.95 -19.29
CA PHE A 45 5.52 7.69 -19.46
C PHE A 45 5.31 9.12 -19.98
N ALA A 46 4.39 9.31 -20.93
CA ALA A 46 4.05 10.64 -21.43
C ALA A 46 3.39 11.51 -20.33
N ALA A 47 2.53 10.91 -19.48
CA ALA A 47 1.96 11.57 -18.32
C ALA A 47 3.03 11.94 -17.28
N PHE A 48 3.97 11.03 -16.99
CA PHE A 48 5.13 11.30 -16.12
C PHE A 48 5.95 12.50 -16.61
N LYS A 49 6.13 12.63 -17.94
CA LYS A 49 6.80 13.77 -18.56
C LYS A 49 5.94 15.02 -18.69
N LEU A 50 4.69 15.00 -18.21
CA LEU A 50 3.71 16.07 -18.35
C LEU A 50 3.44 16.50 -19.82
N THR A 51 3.65 15.57 -20.76
CA THR A 51 3.43 15.78 -22.21
C THR A 51 2.08 15.23 -22.69
N ALA A 52 1.38 14.46 -21.84
CA ALA A 52 0.05 13.95 -22.10
C ALA A 52 -0.75 13.87 -20.79
N PRO A 53 -2.09 13.81 -20.85
CA PRO A 53 -2.91 13.61 -19.67
C PRO A 53 -2.69 12.23 -19.05
N VAL A 54 -2.90 12.13 -17.74
CA VAL A 54 -2.89 10.87 -17.00
C VAL A 54 -3.98 9.95 -17.57
N PRO A 55 -3.71 8.63 -17.75
CA PRO A 55 -4.71 7.66 -18.20
C PRO A 55 -5.96 7.65 -17.34
N ALA A 56 -7.13 7.45 -17.94
CA ALA A 56 -8.42 7.55 -17.25
C ALA A 56 -8.59 6.52 -16.12
N ASP A 57 -8.04 5.30 -16.29
CA ASP A 57 -8.00 4.27 -15.25
C ASP A 57 -7.19 4.73 -14.03
N ILE A 58 -6.09 5.43 -14.24
CA ILE A 58 -5.24 5.97 -13.18
C ILE A 58 -5.92 7.16 -12.50
N VAL A 59 -6.57 8.06 -13.25
CA VAL A 59 -7.37 9.16 -12.67
C VAL A 59 -8.46 8.61 -11.75
N ALA A 60 -9.10 7.49 -12.11
CA ALA A 60 -10.12 6.85 -11.27
C ALA A 60 -9.52 6.33 -9.94
N GLU A 61 -8.34 5.72 -9.97
CA GLU A 61 -7.62 5.28 -8.77
C GLU A 61 -7.21 6.47 -7.87
N GLN A 62 -6.67 7.52 -8.47
CA GLN A 62 -6.33 8.76 -7.75
C GLN A 62 -7.55 9.37 -7.07
N ALA A 63 -8.69 9.45 -7.77
CA ALA A 63 -9.94 9.97 -7.23
C ALA A 63 -10.51 9.10 -6.10
N ARG A 64 -10.25 7.79 -6.10
CA ARG A 64 -10.59 6.88 -5.00
C ARG A 64 -9.75 7.19 -3.76
N ILE A 65 -8.43 7.37 -3.92
CA ILE A 65 -7.53 7.75 -2.83
C ILE A 65 -7.85 9.16 -2.31
N ASP A 66 -8.23 10.08 -3.20
CA ASP A 66 -8.57 11.47 -2.82
C ASP A 66 -9.79 11.56 -1.90
N LYS A 67 -10.69 10.57 -1.95
CA LYS A 67 -11.87 10.47 -1.08
C LYS A 67 -11.59 9.78 0.25
N ALA A 68 -10.45 9.11 0.36
CA ALA A 68 -10.09 8.36 1.56
C ALA A 68 -9.32 9.21 2.58
N ASP A 69 -9.60 8.97 3.86
CA ASP A 69 -8.89 9.60 4.99
C ASP A 69 -7.63 8.80 5.37
N ALA A 70 -7.51 7.56 4.93
CA ALA A 70 -6.31 6.72 5.08
C ALA A 70 -6.22 5.67 3.98
N LEU A 71 -5.00 5.22 3.66
CA LEU A 71 -4.72 4.11 2.75
C LEU A 71 -4.11 2.94 3.52
N VAL A 72 -4.71 1.77 3.39
CA VAL A 72 -4.19 0.52 3.97
C VAL A 72 -3.81 -0.44 2.86
N LEU A 73 -2.55 -0.87 2.82
CA LEU A 73 -2.05 -1.85 1.87
C LEU A 73 -1.85 -3.18 2.57
N VAL A 74 -2.54 -4.22 2.09
CA VAL A 74 -2.41 -5.59 2.60
C VAL A 74 -1.96 -6.50 1.46
N PHE A 75 -0.78 -7.11 1.58
CA PHE A 75 -0.22 -7.90 0.49
C PHE A 75 0.72 -9.02 0.98
N PRO A 76 0.83 -10.12 0.22
CA PRO A 76 1.87 -11.12 0.48
C PRO A 76 3.23 -10.56 0.10
N VAL A 77 4.24 -10.79 0.94
CA VAL A 77 5.62 -10.43 0.60
C VAL A 77 6.15 -11.41 -0.44
N TYR A 78 6.51 -10.90 -1.61
CA TYR A 78 7.15 -11.65 -2.68
C TYR A 78 8.56 -11.11 -2.89
N TRP A 79 9.54 -12.02 -2.77
CA TRP A 79 10.95 -11.62 -2.91
C TRP A 79 11.32 -10.41 -2.03
N TRP A 80 10.89 -10.45 -0.77
CA TRP A 80 11.17 -9.47 0.29
C TRP A 80 10.55 -8.07 0.04
N SER A 81 9.65 -7.96 -0.93
CA SER A 81 9.03 -6.70 -1.34
C SER A 81 7.55 -6.90 -1.71
N MET A 82 6.96 -5.90 -2.34
CA MET A 82 5.58 -5.94 -2.85
C MET A 82 5.46 -6.88 -4.05
N PRO A 83 4.28 -7.53 -4.25
CA PRO A 83 3.95 -8.22 -5.49
C PRO A 83 3.97 -7.26 -6.68
N ALA A 84 4.27 -7.80 -7.87
CA ALA A 84 4.33 -7.01 -9.11
C ALA A 84 3.06 -6.21 -9.39
N LEU A 85 1.88 -6.76 -9.08
CA LEU A 85 0.59 -6.09 -9.25
C LEU A 85 0.50 -4.82 -8.39
N LEU A 86 0.85 -4.90 -7.10
CA LEU A 86 0.82 -3.74 -6.21
C LEU A 86 1.94 -2.74 -6.56
N LYS A 87 3.14 -3.23 -6.90
CA LYS A 87 4.23 -2.35 -7.33
C LYS A 87 3.86 -1.58 -8.60
N GLY A 88 3.27 -2.25 -9.59
CA GLY A 88 2.81 -1.61 -10.82
C GLY A 88 1.64 -0.64 -10.58
N TRP A 89 0.77 -0.92 -9.60
CA TRP A 89 -0.25 0.03 -9.17
C TRP A 89 0.40 1.31 -8.63
N ILE A 90 1.38 1.21 -7.73
CA ILE A 90 2.13 2.39 -7.24
C ILE A 90 2.82 3.11 -8.39
N ASP A 91 3.53 2.40 -9.27
CA ASP A 91 4.28 2.98 -10.38
C ASP A 91 3.39 3.80 -11.33
N ARG A 92 2.13 3.38 -11.52
CA ARG A 92 1.19 4.06 -12.40
C ARG A 92 0.37 5.15 -11.72
N VAL A 93 -0.02 4.94 -10.45
CA VAL A 93 -0.95 5.84 -9.73
C VAL A 93 -0.21 7.03 -9.12
N PHE A 94 1.02 6.84 -8.61
CA PHE A 94 1.78 7.89 -7.94
C PHE A 94 2.51 8.78 -8.96
N THR A 95 1.72 9.51 -9.74
CA THR A 95 2.22 10.33 -10.87
C THR A 95 2.80 11.67 -10.42
N ASN A 96 3.71 12.19 -11.24
CA ASN A 96 4.07 13.60 -11.23
C ASN A 96 2.81 14.47 -11.46
N GLY A 97 2.65 15.53 -10.68
CA GLY A 97 1.49 16.41 -10.68
C GLY A 97 0.41 16.03 -9.67
N TRP A 98 0.30 14.74 -9.24
CA TRP A 98 -0.67 14.29 -8.24
C TRP A 98 -0.03 13.85 -6.92
N ALA A 99 0.94 12.93 -6.95
CA ALA A 99 1.61 12.44 -5.73
C ALA A 99 2.76 13.36 -5.30
N TYR A 100 3.45 13.91 -6.25
CA TYR A 100 4.53 14.89 -6.09
C TYR A 100 4.58 15.79 -7.31
N GLU A 101 5.40 16.83 -7.25
CA GLU A 101 5.65 17.72 -8.38
C GLU A 101 7.14 18.06 -8.42
N GLU A 102 7.76 17.88 -9.57
CA GLU A 102 9.14 18.28 -9.78
C GLU A 102 9.16 19.71 -10.34
N THR A 103 9.81 20.63 -9.61
CA THR A 103 9.92 22.04 -10.05
C THR A 103 10.97 22.19 -11.17
N ALA A 104 10.97 23.35 -11.82
CA ALA A 104 11.96 23.66 -12.85
C ALA A 104 13.41 23.65 -12.31
N GLU A 105 13.58 23.90 -11.00
CA GLU A 105 14.86 23.88 -10.29
C GLU A 105 15.27 22.45 -9.86
N GLY A 106 14.43 21.43 -10.10
CA GLY A 106 14.67 20.03 -9.74
C GLY A 106 14.34 19.70 -8.29
N GLU A 107 13.60 20.57 -7.59
CA GLU A 107 13.10 20.29 -6.25
C GLU A 107 11.81 19.46 -6.31
N VAL A 108 11.59 18.61 -5.31
CA VAL A 108 10.38 17.79 -5.20
C VAL A 108 9.42 18.41 -4.20
N VAL A 109 8.25 18.82 -4.67
CA VAL A 109 7.11 19.24 -3.85
C VAL A 109 6.25 18.03 -3.54
N LYS A 110 6.14 17.68 -2.27
CA LYS A 110 5.35 16.54 -1.79
C LYS A 110 3.87 16.90 -1.73
N LYS A 111 2.98 16.08 -2.30
CA LYS A 111 1.55 16.42 -2.42
C LYS A 111 0.60 15.53 -1.62
N LEU A 112 1.08 14.43 -1.04
CA LEU A 112 0.26 13.48 -0.28
C LEU A 112 0.37 13.62 1.25
N GLY A 113 0.78 14.79 1.75
CA GLY A 113 0.94 15.03 3.19
C GLY A 113 -0.34 14.84 4.03
N ARG A 114 -1.51 14.85 3.38
CA ARG A 114 -2.80 14.57 4.01
C ARG A 114 -3.09 13.09 4.24
N LEU A 115 -2.34 12.17 3.58
CA LEU A 115 -2.67 10.75 3.48
C LEU A 115 -1.88 9.93 4.50
N PRO A 116 -2.50 9.47 5.61
CA PRO A 116 -1.94 8.42 6.44
C PRO A 116 -1.90 7.10 5.67
N VAL A 117 -0.79 6.36 5.76
CA VAL A 117 -0.61 5.07 5.07
C VAL A 117 -0.25 4.00 6.08
N HIS A 118 -0.88 2.83 5.97
CA HIS A 118 -0.58 1.63 6.73
C HIS A 118 -0.14 0.52 5.76
N VAL A 119 1.04 -0.03 5.99
CA VAL A 119 1.65 -1.07 5.14
C VAL A 119 1.69 -2.38 5.91
N ILE A 120 0.98 -3.40 5.43
CA ILE A 120 0.84 -4.70 6.08
C ILE A 120 1.34 -5.80 5.13
N GLY A 121 2.57 -6.21 5.31
CA GLY A 121 3.18 -7.30 4.54
C GLY A 121 2.99 -8.66 5.22
N LEU A 122 2.52 -9.67 4.49
CA LEU A 122 2.35 -11.04 4.97
C LEU A 122 3.52 -11.90 4.51
N GLY A 123 4.41 -12.27 5.43
CA GLY A 123 5.63 -13.00 5.13
C GLY A 123 5.61 -14.46 5.60
N ALA A 124 6.24 -15.37 4.82
CA ALA A 124 6.36 -16.78 5.15
C ALA A 124 7.68 -17.13 5.87
N ALA A 125 8.68 -16.26 5.81
CA ALA A 125 9.96 -16.45 6.49
C ALA A 125 9.92 -15.96 7.94
N SER A 126 10.80 -16.49 8.79
CA SER A 126 10.91 -16.08 10.19
C SER A 126 11.55 -14.70 10.35
N GLN A 127 11.29 -14.03 11.48
CA GLN A 127 11.94 -12.77 11.85
C GLN A 127 13.47 -12.89 11.82
N GLY A 128 14.01 -14.01 12.31
CA GLY A 128 15.45 -14.24 12.28
C GLY A 128 16.06 -14.29 10.87
N THR A 129 15.27 -14.65 9.84
CA THR A 129 15.71 -14.55 8.43
C THR A 129 15.75 -13.09 7.99
N TYR A 130 14.70 -12.34 8.31
CA TYR A 130 14.65 -10.91 7.99
C TYR A 130 15.80 -10.14 8.63
N ASP A 131 16.11 -10.44 9.89
CA ASP A 131 17.17 -9.76 10.66
C ASP A 131 18.56 -10.07 10.07
N ARG A 132 18.87 -11.37 9.83
CA ARG A 132 20.18 -11.77 9.30
C ARG A 132 20.52 -11.17 7.95
N HIS A 133 19.51 -10.90 7.12
CA HIS A 133 19.70 -10.38 5.77
C HIS A 133 19.35 -8.90 5.64
N GLY A 134 18.93 -8.24 6.71
CA GLY A 134 18.52 -6.83 6.68
C GLY A 134 17.24 -6.56 5.91
N PHE A 135 16.39 -7.58 5.69
CA PHE A 135 15.17 -7.44 4.86
C PHE A 135 14.12 -6.53 5.50
N THR A 136 14.03 -6.48 6.83
CA THR A 136 13.16 -5.53 7.53
C THR A 136 13.53 -4.09 7.19
N ALA A 137 14.82 -3.75 7.30
CA ALA A 137 15.30 -2.40 6.97
C ALA A 137 15.13 -2.09 5.48
N ALA A 138 15.38 -3.07 4.59
CA ALA A 138 15.17 -2.92 3.15
C ALA A 138 13.69 -2.69 2.81
N PHE A 139 12.77 -3.42 3.45
CA PHE A 139 11.33 -3.25 3.28
C PHE A 139 10.89 -1.83 3.66
N HIS A 140 11.33 -1.33 4.82
CA HIS A 140 11.04 0.03 5.25
C HIS A 140 11.64 1.08 4.31
N ALA A 141 12.91 0.91 3.91
CA ALA A 141 13.58 1.87 3.04
C ALA A 141 12.91 1.99 1.66
N GLN A 142 12.50 0.86 1.08
CA GLN A 142 11.90 0.85 -0.26
C GLN A 142 10.44 1.32 -0.24
N ILE A 143 9.64 0.83 0.71
CA ILE A 143 8.19 1.00 0.70
C ILE A 143 7.80 2.25 1.50
N ALA A 144 8.09 2.26 2.80
CA ALA A 144 7.66 3.35 3.65
C ALA A 144 8.37 4.66 3.25
N HIS A 145 9.69 4.65 3.25
CA HIS A 145 10.47 5.85 2.96
C HIS A 145 10.51 6.18 1.46
N GLY A 146 10.92 5.23 0.62
CA GLY A 146 11.19 5.49 -0.79
C GLY A 146 9.93 5.76 -1.63
N SER A 147 8.79 5.12 -1.30
CA SER A 147 7.55 5.31 -2.06
C SER A 147 6.64 6.36 -1.42
N PHE A 148 6.33 6.22 -0.14
CA PHE A 148 5.30 7.05 0.51
C PHE A 148 5.85 8.34 1.09
N ASP A 149 6.91 8.31 1.90
CA ASP A 149 7.50 9.54 2.47
C ASP A 149 8.06 10.45 1.38
N TYR A 150 8.54 9.88 0.26
CA TYR A 150 8.96 10.66 -0.90
C TYR A 150 7.84 11.56 -1.43
N CYS A 151 6.61 11.05 -1.43
CA CYS A 151 5.41 11.80 -1.83
C CYS A 151 4.80 12.62 -0.67
N GLY A 152 5.35 12.51 0.54
CA GLY A 152 4.88 13.20 1.76
C GLY A 152 3.78 12.46 2.51
N ALA A 153 3.33 11.29 2.04
CA ALA A 153 2.35 10.48 2.74
C ALA A 153 2.94 9.96 4.06
N GLN A 154 2.15 10.05 5.14
CA GLN A 154 2.61 9.71 6.47
C GLN A 154 2.43 8.20 6.73
N VAL A 155 3.51 7.43 6.68
CA VAL A 155 3.44 6.00 7.04
C VAL A 155 3.26 5.86 8.55
N LYS A 156 2.06 5.54 9.00
CA LYS A 156 1.67 5.38 10.41
C LYS A 156 2.02 4.01 10.96
N ALA A 157 1.92 2.98 10.11
CA ALA A 157 2.33 1.63 10.45
C ALA A 157 3.00 0.96 9.24
N SER A 158 4.04 0.18 9.50
CA SER A 158 4.70 -0.65 8.51
C SER A 158 5.03 -1.99 9.18
N GLU A 159 4.10 -2.93 9.07
CA GLU A 159 4.09 -4.19 9.80
C GLU A 159 4.40 -5.36 8.87
N LEU A 160 5.25 -6.26 9.34
CA LEU A 160 5.48 -7.58 8.74
C LEU A 160 4.80 -8.63 9.62
N LEU A 161 3.69 -9.18 9.15
CA LEU A 161 3.01 -10.29 9.78
C LEU A 161 3.65 -11.59 9.28
N LEU A 162 4.48 -12.21 10.11
CA LEU A 162 5.29 -13.36 9.73
C LEU A 162 4.64 -14.67 10.22
N LEU A 163 4.42 -15.63 9.31
CA LEU A 163 3.77 -16.91 9.60
C LEU A 163 4.41 -17.68 10.76
N PRO A 164 5.74 -17.84 10.80
CA PRO A 164 6.39 -18.58 11.90
C PRO A 164 6.23 -17.94 13.27
N GLU A 165 6.05 -16.62 13.33
CA GLU A 165 5.97 -15.86 14.58
C GLU A 165 4.54 -15.86 15.15
N LEU A 166 3.54 -15.80 14.29
CA LEU A 166 2.13 -15.76 14.69
C LEU A 166 1.53 -17.16 14.92
N GLY A 167 2.11 -18.19 14.30
CA GLY A 167 1.82 -19.60 14.55
C GLY A 167 0.46 -20.11 14.05
N SER A 168 -0.57 -19.28 13.93
CA SER A 168 -1.90 -19.68 13.45
C SER A 168 -2.56 -18.61 12.60
N GLY A 169 -3.49 -19.03 11.72
CA GLY A 169 -4.29 -18.09 10.92
C GLY A 169 -5.17 -17.18 11.77
N GLU A 170 -5.63 -17.65 12.94
CA GLU A 170 -6.44 -16.89 13.89
C GLU A 170 -5.64 -15.72 14.48
N ALA A 171 -4.40 -15.94 14.90
CA ALA A 171 -3.53 -14.89 15.42
C ALA A 171 -3.26 -13.77 14.40
N TYR A 172 -3.24 -14.10 13.09
CA TYR A 172 -3.20 -13.09 12.03
C TYR A 172 -4.45 -12.20 12.01
N LEU A 173 -5.61 -12.82 12.15
CA LEU A 173 -6.89 -12.10 12.10
C LEU A 173 -7.08 -11.21 13.33
N ASP A 174 -6.68 -11.69 14.52
CA ASP A 174 -6.71 -10.91 15.76
C ASP A 174 -5.77 -9.71 15.69
N LYS A 175 -4.53 -9.92 15.20
CA LYS A 175 -3.58 -8.83 14.99
C LYS A 175 -4.11 -7.83 13.96
N ALA A 176 -4.69 -8.31 12.86
CA ALA A 176 -5.26 -7.46 11.81
C ALA A 176 -6.45 -6.64 12.32
N LEU A 177 -7.34 -7.25 13.12
CA LEU A 177 -8.46 -6.56 13.77
C LEU A 177 -7.95 -5.39 14.63
N THR A 178 -6.97 -5.67 15.50
CA THR A 178 -6.36 -4.66 16.37
C THR A 178 -5.68 -3.54 15.58
N LEU A 179 -4.97 -3.87 14.49
CA LEU A 179 -4.39 -2.86 13.60
C LEU A 179 -5.48 -2.01 12.96
N GLY A 180 -6.61 -2.61 12.55
CA GLY A 180 -7.75 -1.89 12.01
C GLY A 180 -8.39 -0.91 13.01
N GLU A 181 -8.55 -1.31 14.27
CA GLU A 181 -9.06 -0.44 15.34
C GLU A 181 -8.21 0.81 15.57
N ASN A 182 -6.92 0.73 15.27
CA ASN A 182 -5.93 1.79 15.51
C ASN A 182 -5.54 2.59 14.24
N VAL A 183 -6.24 2.43 13.13
CA VAL A 183 -5.92 3.17 11.87
C VAL A 183 -6.02 4.68 12.06
N PHE A 184 -6.94 5.15 12.89
CA PHE A 184 -7.17 6.57 13.20
C PHE A 184 -6.83 6.94 14.66
N GLY A 185 -6.09 6.10 15.37
CA GLY A 185 -5.66 6.29 16.75
C GLY A 185 -4.37 7.10 16.90
#